data_2082ae41d9366e1c3e6f1a6da0c43943
#
_entry.id   2082ae41d9366e1c3e6f1a6da0c43943
#
_cell.length_a   1.000
_cell.length_b   1.000
_cell.length_c   1.000
_cell.angle_alpha   90.00
_cell.angle_beta   90.00
_cell.angle_gamma   90.00
#
_symmetry.space_group_name_H-M   'P 1'
#
loop_
_entity.id
_entity.type
_entity.pdbx_description
1 polymer ?
#
loop_
_entity_poly.entity_id
_entity_poly.type
_entity_poly.pdbx_seq_one_letter_code
_entity_poly.pdbx_strand_id
1 'polypeptide(L)'
;MPSSISLENLESYMPNRSSFRMNFETKSINDFSNYAEEFDKEGAKCFVDSDNVSAKIIFDIGTEALPEHQRNTAKLRLDKTAAFSRLLSVNGERFNQKEAANFIEDWGDFIVVSTSSAEAMTIAQAANAITKLTIESARSLTSEMDDFSEHMSAMERVEVKNKDKMPSNIDFTCVPYGGLDERKFQIKLSVLTGGDKPQVSLRIVKLEQHKEDIIEEFKEILVGKFEKSELKTFIGTC
;
A
#
# COMPACT_ATOMS: atom_id res chain seq x y z
N MET A 1 15.10 39.62 -46.17
CA MET A 1 14.74 38.81 -45.02
C MET A 1 16.02 38.49 -44.28
N PRO A 2 16.10 38.57 -42.94
CA PRO A 2 17.30 38.19 -42.23
C PRO A 2 17.55 36.69 -42.46
N SER A 3 18.77 36.32 -42.74
CA SER A 3 19.22 34.97 -43.08
C SER A 3 19.44 34.08 -41.84
N SER A 4 19.34 34.64 -40.63
CA SER A 4 19.48 33.89 -39.37
C SER A 4 18.65 34.58 -38.27
N ILE A 5 18.02 33.78 -37.42
CA ILE A 5 17.40 34.23 -36.18
C ILE A 5 18.29 33.71 -35.05
N SER A 6 18.75 34.63 -34.21
CA SER A 6 19.46 34.28 -32.96
C SER A 6 18.44 34.29 -31.83
N LEU A 7 18.32 33.16 -31.15
CA LEU A 7 17.53 33.05 -29.92
C LEU A 7 18.47 33.32 -28.74
N GLU A 8 18.32 34.44 -28.09
CA GLU A 8 19.04 34.77 -26.87
C GLU A 8 18.21 34.42 -25.65
N ASN A 9 18.85 33.75 -24.69
CA ASN A 9 18.23 33.47 -23.40
C ASN A 9 18.32 34.73 -22.54
N LEU A 10 17.23 35.47 -22.41
CA LEU A 10 17.12 36.68 -21.61
C LEU A 10 16.99 36.43 -20.11
N GLU A 11 17.00 35.19 -19.66
CA GLU A 11 16.91 34.85 -18.24
C GLU A 11 17.97 35.52 -17.37
N SER A 12 19.15 35.78 -17.94
CA SER A 12 20.25 36.50 -17.27
C SER A 12 19.92 37.96 -16.91
N TYR A 13 18.92 38.54 -17.54
CA TYR A 13 18.48 39.92 -17.34
C TYR A 13 17.19 40.04 -16.54
N MET A 14 16.58 38.91 -16.18
CA MET A 14 15.34 38.91 -15.39
C MET A 14 15.62 39.15 -13.90
N PRO A 15 14.71 39.85 -13.19
CA PRO A 15 14.75 39.90 -11.73
C PRO A 15 14.71 38.46 -11.18
N ASN A 16 15.37 38.22 -10.06
CA ASN A 16 15.50 36.90 -9.43
C ASN A 16 16.33 35.86 -10.22
N ARG A 17 17.22 36.31 -11.09
CA ARG A 17 18.17 35.44 -11.80
C ARG A 17 18.94 34.50 -10.87
N SER A 18 19.29 34.97 -9.68
CA SER A 18 20.03 34.25 -8.64
C SER A 18 19.13 33.50 -7.67
N SER A 19 17.83 33.29 -7.99
CA SER A 19 16.95 32.49 -7.16
C SER A 19 17.49 31.07 -7.02
N PHE A 20 17.31 30.51 -5.83
CA PHE A 20 17.72 29.15 -5.52
C PHE A 20 16.94 28.16 -6.40
N ARG A 21 17.66 27.19 -6.96
CA ARG A 21 17.09 26.19 -7.86
C ARG A 21 17.49 24.80 -7.40
N MET A 22 16.55 24.01 -6.98
CA MET A 22 16.80 22.64 -6.57
C MET A 22 15.55 21.78 -6.73
N ASN A 23 15.77 20.54 -7.13
CA ASN A 23 14.75 19.48 -7.06
C ASN A 23 15.23 18.49 -6.00
N PHE A 24 14.68 18.61 -4.80
CA PHE A 24 14.95 17.66 -3.71
C PHE A 24 13.98 16.49 -3.80
N GLU A 25 14.47 15.26 -3.78
CA GLU A 25 13.64 14.06 -3.74
C GLU A 25 14.01 13.20 -2.54
N THR A 26 13.01 12.74 -1.82
CA THR A 26 13.20 11.89 -0.62
C THR A 26 12.09 10.85 -0.48
N LYS A 27 12.38 9.84 0.35
CA LYS A 27 11.42 8.81 0.79
C LYS A 27 11.08 8.93 2.28
N SER A 28 11.57 9.96 2.93
CA SER A 28 11.42 10.23 4.36
C SER A 28 10.51 11.43 4.58
N ILE A 29 9.42 11.23 5.31
CA ILE A 29 8.50 12.31 5.70
C ILE A 29 9.23 13.38 6.50
N ASN A 30 10.13 12.98 7.41
CA ASN A 30 10.87 13.92 8.25
C ASN A 30 11.82 14.79 7.44
N ASP A 31 12.59 14.19 6.50
CA ASP A 31 13.51 14.98 5.66
C ASP A 31 12.76 15.93 4.73
N PHE A 32 11.61 15.47 4.21
CA PHE A 32 10.71 16.32 3.42
C PHE A 32 10.19 17.51 4.21
N SER A 33 9.77 17.27 5.46
CA SER A 33 9.26 18.33 6.35
C SER A 33 10.38 19.30 6.76
N ASN A 34 11.56 18.78 7.14
CA ASN A 34 12.70 19.63 7.50
C ASN A 34 13.14 20.52 6.34
N TYR A 35 13.17 19.95 5.13
CA TYR A 35 13.48 20.72 3.93
C TYR A 35 12.41 21.79 3.64
N ALA A 36 11.13 21.45 3.86
CA ALA A 36 10.03 22.38 3.70
C ALA A 36 10.14 23.56 4.69
N GLU A 37 10.50 23.30 5.95
CA GLU A 37 10.69 24.34 6.97
C GLU A 37 11.85 25.28 6.63
N GLU A 38 12.95 24.75 6.06
CA GLU A 38 14.11 25.56 5.66
C GLU A 38 13.80 26.57 4.55
N PHE A 39 12.90 26.19 3.63
CA PHE A 39 12.52 27.00 2.46
C PHE A 39 11.08 27.53 2.54
N ASP A 40 10.49 27.53 3.75
CA ASP A 40 9.14 28.04 3.95
C ASP A 40 9.06 29.52 3.61
N LYS A 41 8.14 29.86 2.72
CA LYS A 41 7.86 31.24 2.32
C LYS A 41 6.44 31.41 1.84
N GLU A 42 5.97 32.66 1.88
CA GLU A 42 4.67 33.03 1.36
C GLU A 42 4.52 32.60 -0.12
N GLY A 43 3.42 31.94 -0.44
CA GLY A 43 3.12 31.47 -1.78
C GLY A 43 3.58 30.03 -2.09
N ALA A 44 4.38 29.40 -1.21
CA ALA A 44 4.71 27.99 -1.35
C ALA A 44 3.46 27.10 -1.21
N LYS A 45 3.38 26.01 -1.98
CA LYS A 45 2.24 25.09 -1.98
C LYS A 45 2.71 23.64 -1.97
N CYS A 46 2.02 22.82 -1.16
CA CYS A 46 2.18 21.39 -1.13
C CYS A 46 1.00 20.72 -1.83
N PHE A 47 1.26 19.81 -2.74
CA PHE A 47 0.28 19.01 -3.46
C PHE A 47 0.46 17.55 -3.05
N VAL A 48 -0.61 16.96 -2.48
CA VAL A 48 -0.64 15.54 -2.06
C VAL A 48 -1.36 14.74 -3.13
N ASP A 49 -0.65 13.80 -3.73
CA ASP A 49 -1.19 12.87 -4.71
C ASP A 49 -1.89 11.71 -3.97
N SER A 50 -3.21 11.66 -4.10
CA SER A 50 -4.04 10.62 -3.49
C SER A 50 -3.89 9.24 -4.13
N ASP A 51 -3.34 9.15 -5.33
CA ASP A 51 -3.22 7.86 -6.02
C ASP A 51 -1.90 7.14 -5.71
N ASN A 52 -0.86 7.89 -5.30
CA ASN A 52 0.50 7.39 -5.20
C ASN A 52 1.19 7.76 -3.89
N VAL A 53 0.63 7.78 -2.77
CA VAL A 53 1.27 8.11 -1.46
C VAL A 53 2.52 8.97 -1.63
N SER A 54 2.34 10.10 -2.31
CA SER A 54 3.41 11.02 -2.68
C SER A 54 2.96 12.48 -2.50
N ALA A 55 3.92 13.38 -2.32
CA ALA A 55 3.65 14.80 -2.22
C ALA A 55 4.72 15.61 -2.95
N LYS A 56 4.34 16.78 -3.44
CA LYS A 56 5.27 17.72 -4.07
C LYS A 56 5.06 19.12 -3.52
N ILE A 57 6.14 19.75 -3.11
CA ILE A 57 6.15 21.17 -2.76
C ILE A 57 6.80 21.96 -3.88
N ILE A 58 6.19 23.09 -4.21
CA ILE A 58 6.77 24.12 -5.07
C ILE A 58 6.91 25.37 -4.22
N PHE A 59 8.16 25.79 -3.97
CA PHE A 59 8.46 26.90 -3.07
C PHE A 59 8.33 28.26 -3.78
N ASP A 60 8.63 28.31 -5.07
CA ASP A 60 8.72 29.53 -5.87
C ASP A 60 7.62 29.61 -6.94
N ILE A 61 6.35 29.44 -6.52
CA ILE A 61 5.19 29.67 -7.39
C ILE A 61 4.97 31.17 -7.59
N GLY A 62 5.20 31.97 -6.54
CA GLY A 62 4.88 33.40 -6.53
C GLY A 62 3.38 33.67 -6.38
N THR A 63 2.98 34.86 -6.81
CA THR A 63 1.58 35.31 -6.83
C THR A 63 1.10 35.55 -8.26
N GLU A 64 -0.20 35.74 -8.46
CA GLU A 64 -0.75 36.11 -9.79
C GLU A 64 -0.11 37.38 -10.35
N ALA A 65 0.19 38.39 -9.49
CA ALA A 65 0.82 39.64 -9.89
C ALA A 65 2.33 39.50 -10.09
N LEU A 66 3.01 38.62 -9.39
CA LEU A 66 4.44 38.33 -9.43
C LEU A 66 4.69 36.83 -9.47
N PRO A 67 4.51 36.19 -10.63
CA PRO A 67 4.81 34.77 -10.78
C PRO A 67 6.34 34.55 -10.69
N GLU A 68 6.73 33.49 -9.99
CA GLU A 68 8.11 33.05 -9.89
C GLU A 68 8.41 31.88 -10.86
N HIS A 69 9.56 31.23 -10.71
CA HIS A 69 10.07 30.31 -11.74
C HIS A 69 9.71 28.84 -11.55
N GLN A 70 9.15 28.44 -10.42
CA GLN A 70 8.79 27.06 -10.06
C GLN A 70 9.97 26.07 -10.19
N ARG A 71 11.17 26.50 -9.80
CA ARG A 71 12.43 25.75 -9.95
C ARG A 71 13.01 25.24 -8.64
N ASN A 72 12.43 25.65 -7.51
CA ASN A 72 12.75 25.10 -6.20
C ASN A 72 11.59 24.20 -5.76
N THR A 73 11.82 22.90 -5.80
CA THR A 73 10.78 21.90 -5.50
C THR A 73 11.29 20.82 -4.56
N ALA A 74 10.41 20.28 -3.76
CA ALA A 74 10.65 19.06 -3.01
C ALA A 74 9.62 17.99 -3.40
N LYS A 75 10.05 16.75 -3.51
CA LYS A 75 9.18 15.61 -3.80
C LYS A 75 9.38 14.50 -2.78
N LEU A 76 8.30 14.08 -2.18
CA LEU A 76 8.22 12.91 -1.31
C LEU A 76 7.53 11.79 -2.06
N ARG A 77 8.13 10.60 -2.04
CA ARG A 77 7.48 9.38 -2.51
C ARG A 77 7.83 8.23 -1.57
N LEU A 78 6.86 7.77 -0.81
CA LEU A 78 7.08 6.68 0.12
C LEU A 78 7.18 5.34 -0.62
N ASP A 79 8.13 4.52 -0.19
CA ASP A 79 8.22 3.13 -0.65
C ASP A 79 7.38 2.23 0.26
N LYS A 80 6.73 1.23 -0.35
CA LYS A 80 6.10 0.16 0.41
C LYS A 80 7.14 -0.62 1.20
N THR A 81 6.80 -0.99 2.43
CA THR A 81 7.65 -1.93 3.19
C THR A 81 7.71 -3.29 2.51
N ALA A 82 8.70 -4.09 2.83
CA ALA A 82 8.83 -5.45 2.30
C ALA A 82 7.59 -6.30 2.64
N ALA A 83 7.10 -6.17 3.88
CA ALA A 83 5.92 -6.89 4.35
C ALA A 83 4.65 -6.49 3.57
N PHE A 84 4.40 -5.20 3.40
CA PHE A 84 3.24 -4.73 2.64
C PHE A 84 3.35 -5.07 1.14
N SER A 85 4.54 -4.96 0.55
CA SER A 85 4.76 -5.38 -0.84
C SER A 85 4.46 -6.87 -1.04
N ARG A 86 4.90 -7.72 -0.10
CA ARG A 86 4.61 -9.15 -0.13
C ARG A 86 3.13 -9.43 0.05
N LEU A 87 2.48 -8.76 1.01
CA LEU A 87 1.04 -8.87 1.24
C LEU A 87 0.24 -8.55 -0.04
N LEU A 88 0.57 -7.48 -0.73
CA LEU A 88 -0.09 -7.11 -1.98
C LEU A 88 0.16 -8.13 -3.09
N SER A 89 1.36 -8.71 -3.16
CA SER A 89 1.72 -9.67 -4.20
C SER A 89 0.98 -11.00 -4.11
N VAL A 90 0.47 -11.35 -2.93
CA VAL A 90 -0.29 -12.60 -2.74
C VAL A 90 -1.80 -12.42 -2.94
N ASN A 91 -2.27 -11.19 -3.07
CA ASN A 91 -3.70 -10.92 -3.18
C ASN A 91 -4.29 -11.40 -4.52
N GLY A 92 -5.17 -12.39 -4.45
CA GLY A 92 -5.83 -12.99 -5.62
C GLY A 92 -4.97 -14.04 -6.36
N GLU A 93 -3.74 -14.26 -5.96
CA GLU A 93 -2.86 -15.26 -6.54
C GLU A 93 -3.29 -16.69 -6.15
N ARG A 94 -2.90 -17.65 -6.98
CA ARG A 94 -3.14 -19.07 -6.78
C ARG A 94 -1.84 -19.77 -6.42
N PHE A 95 -1.84 -20.40 -5.28
CA PHE A 95 -0.69 -21.12 -4.72
C PHE A 95 -0.96 -22.62 -4.72
N ASN A 96 0.08 -23.41 -4.97
CA ASN A 96 0.05 -24.80 -4.55
C ASN A 96 0.17 -24.86 -3.01
N GLN A 97 -0.09 -26.01 -2.43
CA GLN A 97 -0.08 -26.20 -0.98
C GLN A 97 1.26 -25.83 -0.34
N LYS A 98 2.39 -26.17 -0.98
CA LYS A 98 3.72 -25.90 -0.47
C LYS A 98 4.02 -24.39 -0.48
N GLU A 99 3.66 -23.70 -1.54
CA GLU A 99 3.84 -22.25 -1.66
C GLU A 99 3.01 -21.50 -0.63
N ALA A 100 1.77 -21.92 -0.39
CA ALA A 100 0.91 -21.33 0.62
C ALA A 100 1.42 -21.60 2.04
N ALA A 101 1.91 -22.82 2.32
CA ALA A 101 2.53 -23.15 3.60
C ALA A 101 3.82 -22.33 3.83
N ASN A 102 4.69 -22.23 2.83
CA ASN A 102 5.90 -21.42 2.90
C ASN A 102 5.58 -19.94 3.18
N PHE A 103 4.54 -19.38 2.54
CA PHE A 103 4.12 -18.00 2.82
C PHE A 103 3.77 -17.81 4.29
N ILE A 104 3.04 -18.75 4.90
CA ILE A 104 2.67 -18.69 6.32
C ILE A 104 3.90 -18.82 7.22
N GLU A 105 4.85 -19.69 6.89
CA GLU A 105 6.08 -19.90 7.66
C GLU A 105 7.02 -18.69 7.54
N ASP A 106 7.26 -18.21 6.32
CA ASP A 106 8.20 -17.10 6.06
C ASP A 106 7.75 -15.78 6.72
N TRP A 107 6.43 -15.57 6.83
CA TRP A 107 5.84 -14.35 7.37
C TRP A 107 5.17 -14.55 8.73
N GLY A 108 5.54 -15.61 9.44
CA GLY A 108 4.97 -15.99 10.73
C GLY A 108 4.98 -14.90 11.79
N ASP A 109 6.00 -14.03 11.80
CA ASP A 109 6.10 -12.91 12.74
C ASP A 109 5.08 -11.79 12.50
N PHE A 110 4.51 -11.74 11.30
CA PHE A 110 3.53 -10.73 10.88
C PHE A 110 2.10 -11.21 10.94
N ILE A 111 1.87 -12.51 11.17
CA ILE A 111 0.55 -13.11 11.01
C ILE A 111 0.04 -13.82 12.25
N VAL A 112 -1.27 -13.71 12.43
CA VAL A 112 -2.04 -14.53 13.37
C VAL A 112 -3.03 -15.34 12.57
N VAL A 113 -3.02 -16.67 12.75
CA VAL A 113 -3.90 -17.58 12.02
C VAL A 113 -5.01 -18.07 12.93
N SER A 114 -6.22 -18.14 12.41
CA SER A 114 -7.37 -18.69 13.12
C SER A 114 -8.25 -19.57 12.24
N THR A 115 -8.98 -20.45 12.87
CA THR A 115 -10.03 -21.27 12.25
C THR A 115 -11.27 -20.43 11.94
N SER A 116 -12.26 -21.02 11.31
CA SER A 116 -13.58 -20.41 11.08
C SER A 116 -14.32 -20.07 12.39
N SER A 117 -14.11 -20.88 13.42
CA SER A 117 -14.64 -20.66 14.78
C SER A 117 -13.81 -19.67 15.62
N ALA A 118 -12.87 -18.95 14.99
CA ALA A 118 -11.97 -18.00 15.64
C ALA A 118 -11.00 -18.59 16.68
N GLU A 119 -10.75 -19.90 16.63
CA GLU A 119 -9.71 -20.52 17.44
C GLU A 119 -8.33 -20.21 16.86
N ALA A 120 -7.41 -19.77 17.71
CA ALA A 120 -6.05 -19.49 17.31
C ALA A 120 -5.30 -20.77 16.91
N MET A 121 -4.51 -20.68 15.84
CA MET A 121 -3.61 -21.73 15.36
C MET A 121 -2.17 -21.28 15.43
N THR A 122 -1.25 -22.19 15.74
CA THR A 122 0.17 -21.91 15.55
C THR A 122 0.53 -21.91 14.06
N ILE A 123 1.58 -21.21 13.69
CA ILE A 123 2.11 -21.19 12.32
C ILE A 123 2.34 -22.61 11.78
N ALA A 124 2.98 -23.47 12.59
CA ALA A 124 3.24 -24.86 12.20
C ALA A 124 1.94 -25.67 12.00
N GLN A 125 0.93 -25.48 12.84
CA GLN A 125 -0.37 -26.12 12.66
C GLN A 125 -1.04 -25.68 11.35
N ALA A 126 -1.03 -24.38 11.06
CA ALA A 126 -1.63 -23.84 9.84
C ALA A 126 -0.92 -24.33 8.57
N ALA A 127 0.41 -24.28 8.53
CA ALA A 127 1.21 -24.77 7.42
C ALA A 127 1.01 -26.28 7.18
N ASN A 128 1.03 -27.09 8.24
CA ASN A 128 0.77 -28.53 8.15
C ASN A 128 -0.64 -28.84 7.65
N ALA A 129 -1.64 -28.10 8.12
CA ALA A 129 -3.03 -28.29 7.67
C ALA A 129 -3.18 -28.01 6.17
N ILE A 130 -2.57 -26.92 5.66
CA ILE A 130 -2.57 -26.61 4.23
C ILE A 130 -1.83 -27.67 3.42
N THR A 131 -0.69 -28.16 3.89
CA THR A 131 0.10 -29.18 3.19
C THR A 131 -0.66 -30.51 3.07
N LYS A 132 -1.51 -30.86 4.05
CA LYS A 132 -2.31 -32.08 4.06
C LYS A 132 -3.62 -32.02 3.29
N LEU A 133 -3.98 -30.87 2.72
CA LEU A 133 -5.18 -30.76 1.86
C LEU A 133 -5.12 -31.79 0.73
N THR A 134 -6.16 -32.60 0.57
CA THR A 134 -6.26 -33.59 -0.52
C THR A 134 -7.34 -33.17 -1.51
N ILE A 135 -7.27 -33.69 -2.75
CA ILE A 135 -8.30 -33.48 -3.76
C ILE A 135 -9.66 -34.03 -3.28
N GLU A 136 -9.66 -35.14 -2.55
CA GLU A 136 -10.87 -35.74 -2.02
C GLU A 136 -11.55 -34.85 -0.99
N SER A 137 -10.77 -34.29 -0.05
CA SER A 137 -11.28 -33.29 0.88
C SER A 137 -11.76 -32.03 0.17
N ALA A 138 -11.10 -31.62 -0.91
CA ALA A 138 -11.47 -30.46 -1.69
C ALA A 138 -12.67 -30.69 -2.63
N ARG A 139 -12.76 -31.84 -3.31
CA ARG A 139 -13.89 -32.20 -4.21
C ARG A 139 -15.18 -32.46 -3.47
N SER A 140 -15.13 -33.00 -2.28
CA SER A 140 -16.34 -33.19 -1.45
C SER A 140 -17.01 -31.85 -1.11
N LEU A 141 -16.30 -30.74 -1.29
CA LEU A 141 -16.80 -29.38 -1.13
C LEU A 141 -17.59 -28.88 -2.35
N THR A 142 -17.21 -29.33 -3.55
CA THR A 142 -17.82 -28.84 -4.81
C THR A 142 -19.11 -29.58 -5.15
N SER A 143 -19.22 -30.87 -4.76
CA SER A 143 -20.38 -31.69 -5.09
C SER A 143 -21.62 -31.43 -4.23
N GLU A 144 -21.50 -30.72 -3.12
CA GLU A 144 -22.62 -30.37 -2.23
C GLU A 144 -23.04 -28.89 -2.37
N MET A 145 -22.61 -28.21 -3.42
CA MET A 145 -23.03 -26.83 -3.69
C MET A 145 -24.55 -26.70 -3.98
N ASP A 146 -25.21 -27.78 -4.26
CA ASP A 146 -26.63 -27.74 -4.64
C ASP A 146 -27.64 -27.78 -3.48
N ASP A 147 -27.24 -28.08 -2.22
CA ASP A 147 -28.26 -28.33 -1.21
C ASP A 147 -28.13 -27.60 0.15
N PHE A 148 -27.03 -26.99 0.57
CA PHE A 148 -26.99 -26.34 1.89
C PHE A 148 -26.07 -25.14 2.03
N SER A 149 -26.68 -24.03 2.34
CA SER A 149 -26.18 -22.79 2.96
C SER A 149 -25.18 -21.92 2.18
N GLU A 150 -25.67 -20.79 1.71
CA GLU A 150 -24.95 -19.65 1.10
C GLU A 150 -23.91 -18.95 2.02
N HIS A 151 -23.69 -19.44 3.24
CA HIS A 151 -22.95 -18.71 4.27
C HIS A 151 -21.63 -19.33 4.76
N MET A 152 -21.30 -20.56 4.39
CA MET A 152 -20.05 -21.22 4.83
C MET A 152 -18.92 -21.09 3.81
N SER A 153 -17.70 -20.74 4.28
CA SER A 153 -16.51 -20.73 3.45
C SER A 153 -16.07 -22.15 3.07
N ALA A 154 -15.30 -22.31 1.98
CA ALA A 154 -14.76 -23.60 1.58
C ALA A 154 -13.91 -24.26 2.68
N MET A 155 -13.16 -23.47 3.45
CA MET A 155 -12.33 -23.95 4.56
C MET A 155 -13.15 -24.45 5.74
N GLU A 156 -14.26 -23.80 6.06
CA GLU A 156 -15.21 -24.24 7.09
C GLU A 156 -15.78 -25.63 6.78
N ARG A 157 -16.09 -25.89 5.51
CA ARG A 157 -16.62 -27.20 5.06
C ARG A 157 -15.58 -28.30 5.17
N VAL A 158 -14.30 -28.03 4.86
CA VAL A 158 -13.20 -29.00 5.07
C VAL A 158 -13.06 -29.33 6.55
N GLU A 159 -13.11 -28.33 7.42
CA GLU A 159 -13.01 -28.49 8.87
C GLU A 159 -14.14 -29.37 9.42
N VAL A 160 -15.37 -29.14 8.99
CA VAL A 160 -16.56 -29.95 9.42
C VAL A 160 -16.44 -31.40 8.99
N LYS A 161 -15.96 -31.69 7.78
CA LYS A 161 -15.88 -33.08 7.28
C LYS A 161 -14.71 -33.87 7.86
N ASN A 162 -13.55 -33.29 7.94
CA ASN A 162 -12.33 -34.02 8.33
C ASN A 162 -12.05 -33.97 9.82
N LYS A 163 -12.80 -33.19 10.60
CA LYS A 163 -12.53 -32.89 12.02
C LYS A 163 -11.13 -32.29 12.26
N ASP A 164 -10.41 -31.96 11.21
CA ASP A 164 -9.11 -31.31 11.29
C ASP A 164 -9.33 -29.79 11.29
N LYS A 165 -8.66 -29.11 12.22
CA LYS A 165 -8.66 -27.64 12.26
C LYS A 165 -8.00 -27.08 11.01
N MET A 166 -8.72 -26.25 10.27
CA MET A 166 -8.23 -25.62 9.04
C MET A 166 -8.08 -24.10 9.21
N PRO A 167 -6.99 -23.52 8.68
CA PRO A 167 -6.82 -22.07 8.69
C PRO A 167 -7.85 -21.42 7.75
N SER A 168 -8.69 -20.54 8.28
CA SER A 168 -9.72 -19.84 7.50
C SER A 168 -9.43 -18.35 7.38
N ASN A 169 -8.86 -17.76 8.41
CA ASN A 169 -8.52 -16.35 8.47
C ASN A 169 -7.06 -16.18 8.86
N ILE A 170 -6.41 -15.25 8.21
CA ILE A 170 -5.08 -14.75 8.56
C ILE A 170 -5.20 -13.26 8.80
N ASP A 171 -4.82 -12.79 9.98
CA ASP A 171 -4.62 -11.39 10.28
C ASP A 171 -3.14 -11.06 10.03
N PHE A 172 -2.85 -10.28 9.00
CA PHE A 172 -1.51 -9.83 8.66
C PHE A 172 -1.31 -8.41 9.15
N THR A 173 -0.35 -8.20 10.06
CA THR A 173 -0.10 -6.90 10.68
C THR A 173 1.24 -6.36 10.22
N CYS A 174 1.25 -5.19 9.57
CA CYS A 174 2.47 -4.54 9.13
C CYS A 174 2.31 -3.03 8.96
N VAL A 175 3.43 -2.32 8.97
CA VAL A 175 3.51 -0.93 8.53
C VAL A 175 3.48 -0.91 7.00
N PRO A 176 2.52 -0.24 6.34
CA PRO A 176 2.40 -0.26 4.89
C PRO A 176 3.50 0.55 4.18
N TYR A 177 3.82 1.74 4.68
CA TYR A 177 4.87 2.63 4.18
C TYR A 177 5.67 3.20 5.34
N GLY A 178 6.95 3.48 5.14
CA GLY A 178 7.80 4.04 6.18
C GLY A 178 7.26 5.39 6.69
N GLY A 179 7.04 5.48 8.00
CA GLY A 179 6.54 6.69 8.66
C GLY A 179 5.01 6.74 8.83
N LEU A 180 4.29 5.72 8.39
CA LEU A 180 2.86 5.53 8.68
C LEU A 180 2.68 4.52 9.83
N ASP A 181 1.48 4.44 10.35
CA ASP A 181 1.12 3.52 11.43
C ASP A 181 1.00 2.08 10.96
N GLU A 182 1.19 1.16 11.89
CA GLU A 182 0.95 -0.25 11.70
C GLU A 182 -0.53 -0.55 11.49
N ARG A 183 -0.84 -1.44 10.53
CA ARG A 183 -2.22 -1.82 10.18
C ARG A 183 -2.39 -3.33 10.13
N LYS A 184 -3.57 -3.77 10.50
CA LYS A 184 -4.01 -5.15 10.39
C LYS A 184 -4.82 -5.34 9.11
N PHE A 185 -4.39 -6.29 8.28
CA PHE A 185 -5.06 -6.70 7.05
C PHE A 185 -5.61 -8.12 7.22
N GLN A 186 -6.90 -8.27 7.10
CA GLN A 186 -7.52 -9.60 7.12
C GLN A 186 -7.38 -10.26 5.75
N ILE A 187 -6.85 -11.48 5.73
CA ILE A 187 -6.74 -12.32 4.53
C ILE A 187 -7.69 -13.51 4.70
N LYS A 188 -8.52 -13.77 3.70
CA LYS A 188 -9.32 -14.98 3.59
C LYS A 188 -8.63 -15.99 2.69
N LEU A 189 -8.60 -17.24 3.15
CA LEU A 189 -8.15 -18.37 2.37
C LEU A 189 -9.35 -19.03 1.67
N SER A 190 -9.13 -19.42 0.41
CA SER A 190 -10.11 -20.20 -0.37
C SER A 190 -9.40 -21.36 -1.04
N VAL A 191 -10.03 -22.53 -1.07
CA VAL A 191 -9.51 -23.70 -1.78
C VAL A 191 -10.15 -23.80 -3.16
N LEU A 192 -9.34 -23.98 -4.17
CA LEU A 192 -9.75 -24.16 -5.57
C LEU A 192 -9.52 -25.61 -5.99
N THR A 193 -10.54 -26.24 -6.55
CA THR A 193 -10.56 -27.68 -6.87
C THR A 193 -10.61 -28.02 -8.36
N GLY A 194 -10.50 -27.01 -9.22
CA GLY A 194 -10.67 -27.17 -10.68
C GLY A 194 -9.53 -27.87 -11.43
N GLY A 195 -8.49 -28.37 -10.74
CA GLY A 195 -7.33 -29.02 -11.34
C GLY A 195 -7.01 -30.38 -10.73
N ASP A 196 -5.85 -30.96 -11.13
CA ASP A 196 -5.38 -32.27 -10.63
C ASP A 196 -4.88 -32.21 -9.16
N LYS A 197 -4.62 -31.00 -8.66
CA LYS A 197 -4.18 -30.75 -7.28
C LYS A 197 -4.95 -29.57 -6.70
N PRO A 198 -5.25 -29.58 -5.38
CA PRO A 198 -5.86 -28.44 -4.74
C PRO A 198 -4.93 -27.23 -4.77
N GLN A 199 -5.50 -26.07 -5.04
CA GLN A 199 -4.81 -24.77 -4.97
C GLN A 199 -5.44 -23.91 -3.86
N VAL A 200 -4.65 -23.05 -3.28
CA VAL A 200 -5.09 -22.08 -2.26
C VAL A 200 -5.02 -20.69 -2.88
N SER A 201 -6.08 -19.92 -2.73
CA SER A 201 -6.08 -18.51 -3.08
C SER A 201 -6.20 -17.66 -1.83
N LEU A 202 -5.42 -16.60 -1.77
CA LEU A 202 -5.38 -15.64 -0.67
C LEU A 202 -6.00 -14.33 -1.13
N ARG A 203 -6.97 -13.80 -0.40
CA ARG A 203 -7.64 -12.54 -0.75
C ARG A 203 -7.67 -11.60 0.45
N ILE A 204 -7.12 -10.41 0.28
CA ILE A 204 -7.19 -9.34 1.27
C ILE A 204 -8.62 -8.79 1.31
N VAL A 205 -9.19 -8.73 2.50
CA VAL A 205 -10.54 -8.19 2.71
C VAL A 205 -10.47 -6.67 2.68
N LYS A 206 -11.36 -6.03 1.92
CA LYS A 206 -11.48 -4.56 1.84
C LYS A 206 -10.19 -3.83 1.48
N LEU A 207 -9.37 -4.40 0.57
CA LEU A 207 -8.08 -3.82 0.21
C LEU A 207 -8.19 -2.36 -0.25
N GLU A 208 -9.20 -2.01 -1.05
CA GLU A 208 -9.34 -0.63 -1.55
C GLU A 208 -9.64 0.35 -0.41
N GLN A 209 -10.46 -0.03 0.57
CA GLN A 209 -10.69 0.81 1.75
C GLN A 209 -9.40 1.00 2.57
N HIS A 210 -8.59 -0.05 2.74
CA HIS A 210 -7.29 0.09 3.40
C HIS A 210 -6.36 1.05 2.66
N LYS A 211 -6.39 1.08 1.33
CA LYS A 211 -5.61 2.04 0.53
C LYS A 211 -6.10 3.47 0.75
N GLU A 212 -7.41 3.70 0.77
CA GLU A 212 -8.01 5.01 1.07
C GLU A 212 -7.59 5.49 2.47
N ASP A 213 -7.69 4.62 3.48
CA ASP A 213 -7.31 4.95 4.86
C ASP A 213 -5.80 5.29 4.98
N ILE A 214 -4.93 4.60 4.21
CA ILE A 214 -3.48 4.87 4.16
C ILE A 214 -3.21 6.27 3.58
N ILE A 215 -3.92 6.64 2.53
CA ILE A 215 -3.76 7.94 1.87
C ILE A 215 -4.25 9.05 2.79
N GLU A 216 -5.38 8.86 3.48
CA GLU A 216 -5.90 9.86 4.41
C GLU A 216 -4.95 10.08 5.58
N GLU A 217 -4.41 9.01 6.20
CA GLU A 217 -3.37 9.11 7.23
C GLU A 217 -2.14 9.88 6.73
N PHE A 218 -1.64 9.55 5.53
CA PHE A 218 -0.49 10.24 4.94
C PHE A 218 -0.75 11.74 4.77
N LYS A 219 -1.93 12.11 4.29
CA LYS A 219 -2.37 13.49 4.15
C LYS A 219 -2.45 14.19 5.51
N GLU A 220 -3.08 13.56 6.52
CA GLU A 220 -3.19 14.10 7.87
C GLU A 220 -1.82 14.36 8.51
N ILE A 221 -0.86 13.44 8.33
CA ILE A 221 0.51 13.62 8.80
C ILE A 221 1.15 14.86 8.16
N LEU A 222 1.02 15.04 6.84
CA LEU A 222 1.60 16.19 6.15
C LEU A 222 0.92 17.51 6.54
N VAL A 223 -0.41 17.52 6.65
CA VAL A 223 -1.15 18.71 7.13
C VAL A 223 -0.70 19.09 8.53
N GLY A 224 -0.58 18.12 9.44
CA GLY A 224 -0.10 18.35 10.80
C GLY A 224 1.34 18.85 10.85
N LYS A 225 2.23 18.34 9.98
CA LYS A 225 3.62 18.84 9.86
C LYS A 225 3.69 20.30 9.43
N PHE A 226 2.79 20.75 8.56
CA PHE A 226 2.78 22.09 7.99
C PHE A 226 1.81 23.06 8.67
N GLU A 227 1.15 22.66 9.77
CA GLU A 227 0.18 23.51 10.46
C GLU A 227 0.73 24.88 10.90
N LYS A 228 2.03 24.94 11.21
CA LYS A 228 2.69 26.16 11.68
C LYS A 228 3.46 26.91 10.58
N SER A 229 3.42 26.42 9.34
CA SER A 229 4.11 27.01 8.19
C SER A 229 3.19 27.86 7.34
N GLU A 230 3.75 28.71 6.49
CA GLU A 230 3.01 29.46 5.45
C GLU A 230 2.55 28.55 4.29
N LEU A 231 3.01 27.31 4.31
CA LEU A 231 2.77 26.31 3.27
C LEU A 231 1.32 25.84 3.26
N LYS A 232 0.61 26.07 2.17
CA LYS A 232 -0.76 25.56 2.00
C LYS A 232 -0.75 24.19 1.34
N THR A 233 -1.44 23.23 1.96
CA THR A 233 -1.55 21.86 1.45
C THR A 233 -2.84 21.66 0.66
N PHE A 234 -2.72 21.11 -0.53
CA PHE A 234 -3.82 20.77 -1.45
C PHE A 234 -3.79 19.28 -1.79
N ILE A 235 -4.96 18.70 -2.03
CA ILE A 235 -5.05 17.35 -2.60
C ILE A 235 -5.12 17.48 -4.12
N GLY A 236 -4.24 16.78 -4.82
CA GLY A 236 -4.15 16.80 -6.27
C GLY A 236 -2.70 16.75 -6.74
N THR A 237 -2.53 16.64 -8.06
CA THR A 237 -1.22 16.63 -8.73
C THR A 237 -0.95 17.95 -9.45
N CYS A 238 0.32 18.34 -9.57
CA CYS A 238 0.75 19.55 -10.30
C CYS A 238 1.94 19.24 -11.22
#